data_e06031041560cc150c88e39cf30c0c24
#
_entry.id   e06031041560cc150c88e39cf30c0c24
#
_cell.length_a   1.000
_cell.length_b   1.000
_cell.length_c   1.000
_cell.angle_alpha   90.00
_cell.angle_beta   90.00
_cell.angle_gamma   90.00
#
_symmetry.space_group_name_H-M   'P 1'
#
loop_
_entity.id
_entity.type
_entity.pdbx_description
1 polymer ?
#
loop_
_entity_poly.entity_id
_entity_poly.type
_entity_poly.pdbx_seq_one_letter_code
_entity_poly.pdbx_strand_id
1 'polypeptide(L)'
;PAGAADALGELSDEGSPAYAAAARFTRANVAQKAGDTKRAVAMLGAIAGDSDVPQSYRDLATLRRTGIEFDTLKPDAIIARLKPLTDPASPWFASAAEMTAIAHLRKGERSEAGRIYADIAARDDTAPTLKQRSLQMAGMLGVDAVNDSSKEAAKSAEPTG
;
A
#
# COMPACT_ATOMS: atom_id res chain seq x y z
N PRO A 1 11.53 -20.71 19.93
CA PRO A 1 11.39 -19.46 19.19
C PRO A 1 10.96 -18.25 20.01
N ALA A 2 10.51 -18.41 21.29
CA ALA A 2 10.23 -17.26 22.17
C ALA A 2 11.48 -16.41 22.40
N GLY A 3 12.63 -17.04 22.68
CA GLY A 3 13.87 -16.32 22.92
C GLY A 3 14.42 -15.47 21.78
N ALA A 4 14.05 -15.78 20.50
CA ALA A 4 14.44 -14.94 19.36
C ALA A 4 13.62 -13.63 19.30
N ALA A 5 12.36 -13.67 19.75
CA ALA A 5 11.54 -12.48 19.82
C ALA A 5 11.96 -11.54 20.95
N ASP A 6 12.46 -12.11 22.08
CA ASP A 6 12.94 -11.35 23.22
C ASP A 6 14.31 -10.74 22.94
N ALA A 7 15.22 -11.50 22.29
CA ALA A 7 16.53 -10.98 21.85
C ALA A 7 16.39 -9.83 20.83
N LEU A 8 15.39 -9.87 19.93
CA LEU A 8 15.06 -8.77 19.02
C LEU A 8 14.45 -7.56 19.76
N GLY A 9 13.82 -7.79 20.92
CA GLY A 9 13.35 -6.72 21.80
C GLY A 9 14.49 -5.93 22.41
N GLU A 10 15.50 -6.63 22.95
CA GLU A 10 16.69 -6.01 23.55
C GLU A 10 17.52 -5.22 22.53
N LEU A 11 17.68 -5.76 21.30
CA LEU A 11 18.38 -5.07 20.21
C LEU A 11 17.66 -3.80 19.73
N SER A 12 16.34 -3.68 19.95
CA SER A 12 15.59 -2.49 19.53
C SER A 12 15.88 -1.26 20.39
N ASP A 13 16.34 -1.43 21.60
CA ASP A 13 16.59 -0.34 22.54
C ASP A 13 18.00 0.29 22.39
N GLU A 14 18.94 -0.41 21.74
CA GLU A 14 20.31 0.05 21.53
C GLU A 14 20.61 0.55 20.10
N GLY A 15 19.65 0.47 19.18
CA GLY A 15 19.86 0.73 17.75
C GLY A 15 19.30 2.07 17.25
N SER A 16 19.66 2.42 16.01
CA SER A 16 19.02 3.54 15.32
C SER A 16 17.51 3.33 15.19
N PRO A 17 16.68 4.41 15.05
CA PRO A 17 15.23 4.28 14.89
C PRO A 17 14.80 3.34 13.77
N ALA A 18 15.59 3.26 12.69
CA ALA A 18 15.35 2.33 11.58
C ALA A 18 15.56 0.87 11.99
N TYR A 19 16.58 0.60 12.80
CA TYR A 19 16.88 -0.75 13.31
C TYR A 19 15.81 -1.22 14.30
N ALA A 20 15.40 -0.34 15.20
CA ALA A 20 14.29 -0.60 16.12
C ALA A 20 12.99 -0.89 15.37
N ALA A 21 12.70 -0.14 14.30
CA ALA A 21 11.54 -0.40 13.45
C ALA A 21 11.62 -1.78 12.77
N ALA A 22 12.78 -2.16 12.22
CA ALA A 22 12.99 -3.48 11.59
C ALA A 22 12.77 -4.64 12.57
N ALA A 23 13.28 -4.52 13.81
CA ALA A 23 13.04 -5.50 14.87
C ALA A 23 11.55 -5.62 15.24
N ARG A 24 10.84 -4.48 15.35
CA ARG A 24 9.38 -4.46 15.58
C ARG A 24 8.61 -5.13 14.44
N PHE A 25 9.00 -4.92 13.17
CA PHE A 25 8.43 -5.62 12.02
C PHE A 25 8.63 -7.12 12.08
N THR A 26 9.83 -7.56 12.45
CA THR A 26 10.13 -8.99 12.60
C THR A 26 9.22 -9.63 13.65
N ARG A 27 9.02 -8.97 14.79
CA ARG A 27 8.09 -9.44 15.83
C ARG A 27 6.63 -9.50 15.34
N ALA A 28 6.19 -8.50 14.58
CA ALA A 28 4.85 -8.53 13.97
C ALA A 28 4.69 -9.69 12.98
N ASN A 29 5.73 -9.99 12.19
CA ASN A 29 5.74 -11.14 11.28
C ASN A 29 5.67 -12.48 12.04
N VAL A 30 6.40 -12.60 13.14
CA VAL A 30 6.36 -13.81 13.99
C VAL A 30 4.95 -14.01 14.55
N ALA A 31 4.33 -12.95 15.06
CA ALA A 31 2.95 -13.00 15.55
C ALA A 31 1.96 -13.42 14.44
N GLN A 32 2.08 -12.85 13.24
CA GLN A 32 1.24 -13.20 12.10
C GLN A 32 1.40 -14.67 11.69
N LYS A 33 2.64 -15.16 11.62
CA LYS A 33 2.92 -16.57 11.29
C LYS A 33 2.41 -17.55 12.34
N ALA A 34 2.35 -17.11 13.61
CA ALA A 34 1.78 -17.88 14.71
C ALA A 34 0.24 -17.85 14.74
N GLY A 35 -0.41 -17.13 13.80
CA GLY A 35 -1.86 -16.96 13.76
C GLY A 35 -2.40 -15.89 14.72
N ASP A 36 -1.53 -15.21 15.47
CA ASP A 36 -1.92 -14.11 16.35
C ASP A 36 -2.07 -12.80 15.56
N THR A 37 -3.13 -12.77 14.74
CA THR A 37 -3.45 -11.63 13.87
C THR A 37 -3.68 -10.35 14.66
N LYS A 38 -4.34 -10.42 15.82
CA LYS A 38 -4.61 -9.25 16.67
C LYS A 38 -3.32 -8.60 17.14
N ARG A 39 -2.37 -9.41 17.59
CA ARG A 39 -1.07 -8.93 18.05
C ARG A 39 -0.25 -8.34 16.90
N ALA A 40 -0.23 -8.99 15.74
CA ALA A 40 0.44 -8.47 14.54
C ALA A 40 -0.11 -7.09 14.14
N VAL A 41 -1.43 -6.93 14.09
CA VAL A 41 -2.12 -5.68 13.78
C VAL A 41 -1.78 -4.58 14.81
N ALA A 42 -1.79 -4.91 16.10
CA ALA A 42 -1.44 -3.96 17.16
C ALA A 42 0.02 -3.49 17.03
N MET A 43 0.96 -4.42 16.76
CA MET A 43 2.38 -4.08 16.57
C MET A 43 2.61 -3.20 15.34
N LEU A 44 1.98 -3.51 14.21
CA LEU A 44 2.05 -2.68 13.01
C LEU A 44 1.41 -1.30 13.23
N GLY A 45 0.30 -1.25 13.98
CA GLY A 45 -0.33 0.01 14.37
C GLY A 45 0.58 0.89 15.23
N ALA A 46 1.31 0.29 16.17
CA ALA A 46 2.28 1.01 16.99
C ALA A 46 3.45 1.57 16.16
N ILE A 47 3.94 0.83 15.15
CA ILE A 47 4.96 1.35 14.22
C ILE A 47 4.41 2.51 13.40
N ALA A 48 3.21 2.37 12.85
CA ALA A 48 2.58 3.38 11.99
C ALA A 48 2.31 4.70 12.73
N GLY A 49 2.01 4.63 14.04
CA GLY A 49 1.70 5.81 14.87
C GLY A 49 2.90 6.43 15.57
N ASP A 50 4.10 5.86 15.46
CA ASP A 50 5.29 6.30 16.18
C ASP A 50 6.06 7.34 15.36
N SER A 51 6.05 8.61 15.80
CA SER A 51 6.73 9.72 15.11
C SER A 51 8.26 9.57 15.06
N ASP A 52 8.85 8.80 15.97
CA ASP A 52 10.30 8.56 16.01
C ASP A 52 10.75 7.53 14.97
N VAL A 53 9.80 6.77 14.43
CA VAL A 53 10.05 5.82 13.34
C VAL A 53 10.08 6.56 11.99
N PRO A 54 11.09 6.32 11.12
CA PRO A 54 11.14 6.95 9.80
C PRO A 54 9.86 6.74 8.99
N GLN A 55 9.45 7.76 8.21
CA GLN A 55 8.17 7.76 7.47
C GLN A 55 8.00 6.52 6.61
N SER A 56 9.04 6.08 5.88
CA SER A 56 8.97 4.90 5.01
C SER A 56 8.57 3.61 5.74
N TYR A 57 9.00 3.46 6.99
CA TYR A 57 8.59 2.32 7.83
C TYR A 57 7.16 2.49 8.35
N ARG A 58 6.74 3.69 8.71
CA ARG A 58 5.34 3.96 9.11
C ARG A 58 4.36 3.67 7.98
N ASP A 59 4.73 4.05 6.77
CA ASP A 59 3.94 3.79 5.57
C ASP A 59 3.85 2.30 5.27
N LEU A 60 4.97 1.58 5.34
CA LEU A 60 4.99 0.12 5.19
C LEU A 60 4.12 -0.56 6.26
N ALA A 61 4.19 -0.10 7.51
CA ALA A 61 3.37 -0.64 8.59
C ALA A 61 1.88 -0.41 8.33
N THR A 62 1.52 0.79 7.86
CA THR A 62 0.14 1.13 7.48
C THR A 62 -0.36 0.22 6.36
N LEU A 63 0.43 0.03 5.31
CA LEU A 63 0.09 -0.82 4.18
C LEU A 63 -0.13 -2.28 4.63
N ARG A 64 0.83 -2.83 5.37
CA ARG A 64 0.77 -4.22 5.85
C ARG A 64 -0.37 -4.46 6.82
N ARG A 65 -0.58 -3.54 7.77
CA ARG A 65 -1.70 -3.58 8.68
C ARG A 65 -3.03 -3.61 7.92
N THR A 66 -3.18 -2.72 6.93
CA THR A 66 -4.38 -2.67 6.11
C THR A 66 -4.59 -3.97 5.34
N GLY A 67 -3.52 -4.58 4.80
CA GLY A 67 -3.59 -5.89 4.15
C GLY A 67 -4.08 -7.00 5.06
N ILE A 68 -3.62 -7.03 6.32
CA ILE A 68 -4.07 -8.04 7.30
C ILE A 68 -5.55 -7.85 7.66
N GLU A 69 -5.99 -6.60 7.81
CA GLU A 69 -7.35 -6.25 8.20
C GLU A 69 -8.31 -6.12 6.99
N PHE A 70 -7.83 -6.34 5.75
CA PHE A 70 -8.52 -5.96 4.52
C PHE A 70 -9.95 -6.50 4.42
N ASP A 71 -10.15 -7.77 4.75
CA ASP A 71 -11.45 -8.41 4.63
C ASP A 71 -12.44 -7.99 5.72
N THR A 72 -11.93 -7.51 6.86
CA THR A 72 -12.74 -7.11 8.02
C THR A 72 -13.04 -5.62 8.06
N LEU A 73 -12.23 -4.80 7.40
CA LEU A 73 -12.44 -3.35 7.34
C LEU A 73 -13.57 -2.99 6.37
N LYS A 74 -14.28 -1.91 6.72
CA LYS A 74 -15.19 -1.23 5.80
C LYS A 74 -14.38 -0.60 4.66
N PRO A 75 -14.87 -0.63 3.40
CA PRO A 75 -14.17 -0.05 2.26
C PRO A 75 -13.72 1.41 2.48
N ASP A 76 -14.60 2.26 3.04
CA ASP A 76 -14.26 3.65 3.32
C ASP A 76 -13.09 3.80 4.30
N ALA A 77 -12.97 2.91 5.28
CA ALA A 77 -11.86 2.90 6.22
C ALA A 77 -10.53 2.50 5.54
N ILE A 78 -10.58 1.59 4.56
CA ILE A 78 -9.42 1.22 3.74
C ILE A 78 -8.98 2.42 2.92
N ILE A 79 -9.90 3.05 2.18
CA ILE A 79 -9.65 4.21 1.32
C ILE A 79 -9.04 5.36 2.14
N ALA A 80 -9.67 5.70 3.27
CA ALA A 80 -9.19 6.78 4.14
C ALA A 80 -7.79 6.50 4.70
N ARG A 81 -7.53 5.26 5.13
CA ARG A 81 -6.23 4.87 5.70
C ARG A 81 -5.11 4.89 4.67
N LEU A 82 -5.39 4.46 3.45
CA LEU A 82 -4.40 4.38 2.38
C LEU A 82 -4.24 5.69 1.60
N LYS A 83 -5.12 6.67 1.77
CA LYS A 83 -5.07 7.95 1.04
C LYS A 83 -3.69 8.61 1.01
N PRO A 84 -2.90 8.69 2.10
CA PRO A 84 -1.57 9.28 2.05
C PRO A 84 -0.59 8.48 1.16
N LEU A 85 -0.82 7.17 1.01
CA LEU A 85 0.05 6.27 0.24
C LEU A 85 -0.35 6.18 -1.24
N THR A 86 -1.51 6.72 -1.62
CA THR A 86 -1.95 6.83 -3.01
C THR A 86 -1.52 8.14 -3.68
N ASP A 87 -0.64 8.90 -3.04
CA ASP A 87 0.07 10.01 -3.69
C ASP A 87 1.00 9.45 -4.78
N PRO A 88 1.00 10.02 -6.00
CA PRO A 88 1.89 9.57 -7.08
C PRO A 88 3.38 9.56 -6.73
N ALA A 89 3.83 10.40 -5.81
CA ALA A 89 5.21 10.43 -5.33
C ALA A 89 5.53 9.34 -4.29
N SER A 90 4.53 8.64 -3.79
CA SER A 90 4.72 7.58 -2.80
C SER A 90 5.37 6.34 -3.42
N PRO A 91 6.44 5.78 -2.83
CA PRO A 91 7.00 4.50 -3.25
C PRO A 91 6.02 3.33 -3.04
N TRP A 92 4.97 3.54 -2.26
CA TRP A 92 3.93 2.55 -1.96
C TRP A 92 2.70 2.69 -2.85
N PHE A 93 2.70 3.67 -3.79
CA PHE A 93 1.56 4.01 -4.63
C PHE A 93 0.89 2.78 -5.24
N ALA A 94 1.63 1.96 -5.98
CA ALA A 94 1.05 0.86 -6.74
C ALA A 94 0.30 -0.15 -5.84
N SER A 95 0.87 -0.49 -4.69
CA SER A 95 0.25 -1.42 -3.74
C SER A 95 -0.94 -0.79 -3.00
N ALA A 96 -0.82 0.47 -2.59
CA ALA A 96 -1.90 1.19 -1.91
C ALA A 96 -3.07 1.48 -2.86
N ALA A 97 -2.77 1.87 -4.09
CA ALA A 97 -3.77 2.13 -5.12
C ALA A 97 -4.53 0.85 -5.51
N GLU A 98 -3.85 -0.31 -5.65
CA GLU A 98 -4.53 -1.58 -5.91
C GLU A 98 -5.52 -1.93 -4.79
N MET A 99 -5.11 -1.83 -3.54
CA MET A 99 -6.01 -2.07 -2.40
C MET A 99 -7.18 -1.07 -2.37
N THR A 100 -6.93 0.18 -2.72
CA THR A 100 -7.95 1.23 -2.81
C THR A 100 -8.94 0.93 -3.95
N ALA A 101 -8.46 0.49 -5.12
CA ALA A 101 -9.32 0.08 -6.24
C ALA A 101 -10.24 -1.09 -5.85
N ILE A 102 -9.70 -2.10 -5.14
CA ILE A 102 -10.52 -3.23 -4.64
C ILE A 102 -11.56 -2.72 -3.63
N ALA A 103 -11.21 -1.77 -2.76
CA ALA A 103 -12.17 -1.16 -1.84
C ALA A 103 -13.31 -0.43 -2.57
N HIS A 104 -13.01 0.31 -3.65
CA HIS A 104 -14.02 0.91 -4.52
C HIS A 104 -14.91 -0.13 -5.21
N LEU A 105 -14.34 -1.26 -5.66
CA LEU A 105 -15.13 -2.37 -6.21
C LEU A 105 -16.11 -2.95 -5.18
N ARG A 106 -15.68 -3.11 -3.93
CA ARG A 106 -16.55 -3.56 -2.83
C ARG A 106 -17.71 -2.59 -2.54
N LYS A 107 -17.56 -1.32 -2.89
CA LYS A 107 -18.62 -0.30 -2.83
C LYS A 107 -19.50 -0.26 -4.09
N GLY A 108 -19.13 -0.97 -5.14
CA GLY A 108 -19.81 -0.89 -6.45
C GLY A 108 -19.36 0.30 -7.32
N GLU A 109 -18.35 1.03 -6.91
CA GLU A 109 -17.80 2.21 -7.58
C GLU A 109 -16.82 1.81 -8.71
N ARG A 110 -17.38 1.12 -9.73
CA ARG A 110 -16.60 0.47 -10.80
C ARG A 110 -15.77 1.45 -11.63
N SER A 111 -16.31 2.62 -11.94
CA SER A 111 -15.62 3.65 -12.74
C SER A 111 -14.40 4.18 -12.01
N GLU A 112 -14.49 4.40 -10.70
CA GLU A 112 -13.38 4.88 -9.88
C GLU A 112 -12.29 3.81 -9.77
N ALA A 113 -12.68 2.58 -9.51
CA ALA A 113 -11.74 1.47 -9.50
C ALA A 113 -11.01 1.31 -10.84
N GLY A 114 -11.73 1.47 -11.95
CA GLY A 114 -11.15 1.40 -13.29
C GLY A 114 -10.11 2.47 -13.55
N ARG A 115 -10.35 3.72 -13.14
CA ARG A 115 -9.37 4.81 -13.23
C ARG A 115 -8.11 4.52 -12.41
N ILE A 116 -8.28 4.08 -11.16
CA ILE A 116 -7.13 3.74 -10.31
C ILE A 116 -6.29 2.63 -10.94
N TYR A 117 -6.92 1.60 -11.52
CA TYR A 117 -6.18 0.56 -12.23
C TYR A 117 -5.47 1.09 -13.49
N ALA A 118 -6.08 2.03 -14.22
CA ALA A 118 -5.43 2.68 -15.35
C ALA A 118 -4.20 3.48 -14.90
N ASP A 119 -4.30 4.22 -13.79
CA ASP A 119 -3.17 4.98 -13.21
C ASP A 119 -2.01 4.06 -12.81
N ILE A 120 -2.31 2.90 -12.19
CA ILE A 120 -1.27 1.90 -11.86
C ILE A 120 -0.61 1.37 -13.14
N ALA A 121 -1.39 1.09 -14.19
CA ALA A 121 -0.90 0.55 -15.43
C ALA A 121 -0.05 1.55 -16.24
N ALA A 122 -0.34 2.85 -16.13
CA ALA A 122 0.37 3.91 -16.81
C ALA A 122 1.79 4.16 -16.26
N ARG A 123 2.08 3.75 -15.04
CA ARG A 123 3.37 4.03 -14.39
C ARG A 123 4.49 3.11 -14.87
N ASP A 124 5.67 3.69 -15.06
CA ASP A 124 6.86 2.93 -15.49
C ASP A 124 7.53 2.17 -14.33
N ASP A 125 7.38 2.66 -13.09
CA ASP A 125 7.95 2.05 -11.88
C ASP A 125 7.08 0.92 -11.28
N THR A 126 5.93 0.64 -11.87
CA THR A 126 5.06 -0.48 -11.45
C THR A 126 5.65 -1.82 -11.91
N ALA A 127 5.71 -2.80 -11.00
CA ALA A 127 6.14 -4.15 -11.32
C ALA A 127 5.34 -4.74 -12.50
N PRO A 128 6.00 -5.42 -13.48
CA PRO A 128 5.35 -5.86 -14.71
C PRO A 128 4.09 -6.70 -14.50
N THR A 129 4.09 -7.58 -13.51
CA THR A 129 2.92 -8.43 -13.18
C THR A 129 1.72 -7.62 -12.67
N LEU A 130 1.98 -6.59 -11.86
CA LEU A 130 0.92 -5.70 -11.36
C LEU A 130 0.44 -4.79 -12.49
N LYS A 131 1.35 -4.26 -13.31
CA LYS A 131 1.01 -3.44 -14.49
C LYS A 131 0.07 -4.17 -15.44
N GLN A 132 0.41 -5.42 -15.79
CA GLN A 132 -0.41 -6.25 -16.68
C GLN A 132 -1.79 -6.54 -16.08
N ARG A 133 -1.86 -6.91 -14.80
CA ARG A 133 -3.13 -7.16 -14.09
C ARG A 133 -3.98 -5.89 -14.04
N SER A 134 -3.38 -4.76 -13.75
CA SER A 134 -4.07 -3.47 -13.68
C SER A 134 -4.63 -3.05 -15.03
N LEU A 135 -3.88 -3.26 -16.12
CA LEU A 135 -4.37 -3.01 -17.47
C LEU A 135 -5.59 -3.86 -17.82
N GLN A 136 -5.58 -5.15 -17.46
CA GLN A 136 -6.73 -6.03 -17.66
C GLN A 136 -7.93 -5.58 -16.84
N MET A 137 -7.72 -5.22 -15.57
CA MET A 137 -8.79 -4.74 -14.70
C MET A 137 -9.39 -3.42 -15.19
N ALA A 138 -8.59 -2.47 -15.63
CA ALA A 138 -9.08 -1.21 -16.21
C ALA A 138 -9.99 -1.49 -17.43
N GLY A 139 -9.52 -2.33 -18.37
CA GLY A 139 -10.31 -2.73 -19.55
C GLY A 139 -11.63 -3.42 -19.18
N MET A 140 -11.62 -4.35 -18.23
CA MET A 140 -12.84 -5.03 -17.73
C MET A 140 -13.82 -4.07 -17.05
N LEU A 141 -13.33 -2.96 -16.54
CA LEU A 141 -14.14 -1.91 -15.88
C LEU A 141 -14.55 -0.79 -16.84
N GLY A 142 -14.20 -0.93 -18.13
CA GLY A 142 -14.60 0.00 -19.18
C GLY A 142 -13.72 1.25 -19.30
N VAL A 143 -12.50 1.22 -18.70
CA VAL A 143 -11.51 2.29 -18.82
C VAL A 143 -10.42 1.86 -19.79
N ASP A 144 -10.27 2.62 -20.86
CA ASP A 144 -9.25 2.35 -21.89
C ASP A 144 -7.92 3.02 -21.49
N ALA A 145 -7.14 2.32 -20.69
CA ALA A 145 -5.85 2.78 -20.16
C ALA A 145 -4.79 3.06 -21.25
N VAL A 146 -5.02 2.60 -22.50
CA VAL A 146 -4.10 2.80 -23.62
C VAL A 146 -4.38 4.14 -24.32
N ASN A 147 -5.64 4.56 -24.38
CA ASN A 147 -6.02 5.79 -25.07
C ASN A 147 -5.89 7.07 -24.22
N ASP A 148 -6.03 6.96 -22.89
CA ASP A 148 -5.91 8.12 -21.99
C ASP A 148 -4.46 8.62 -21.89
N SER A 149 -3.50 7.73 -21.79
CA SER A 149 -2.07 8.09 -21.80
C SER A 149 -1.64 8.76 -23.13
N SER A 150 -2.24 8.37 -24.26
CA SER A 150 -1.98 8.97 -25.56
C SER A 150 -2.59 10.36 -25.71
N LYS A 151 -3.71 10.62 -25.07
CA LYS A 151 -4.35 11.95 -25.06
C LYS A 151 -3.62 12.95 -24.16
N GLU A 152 -3.10 12.52 -23.02
CA GLU A 152 -2.34 13.36 -22.11
C GLU A 152 -0.95 13.73 -22.69
N ALA A 153 -0.29 12.78 -23.35
CA ALA A 153 0.94 13.03 -24.09
C ALA A 153 0.74 13.98 -25.29
N ALA A 154 -0.39 13.89 -26.00
CA ALA A 154 -0.72 14.80 -27.10
C ALA A 154 -1.04 16.21 -26.61
N LYS A 155 -1.68 16.36 -25.45
CA LYS A 155 -2.02 17.66 -24.85
C LYS A 155 -0.80 18.40 -24.28
N SER A 156 0.23 17.66 -23.84
CA SER A 156 1.50 18.24 -23.38
C SER A 156 2.46 18.61 -24.53
N ALA A 157 2.16 18.18 -25.77
CA ALA A 157 2.96 18.44 -26.95
C ALA A 157 2.46 19.62 -27.82
N GLU A 158 1.36 20.28 -27.45
CA GLU A 158 0.92 21.51 -28.14
C GLU A 158 1.85 22.67 -27.78
N PRO A 159 2.56 23.28 -28.74
CA PRO A 159 3.37 24.45 -28.47
C PRO A 159 2.46 25.64 -28.15
N THR A 160 2.69 26.25 -27.00
CA THR A 160 2.11 27.57 -26.67
C THR A 160 2.59 28.58 -27.69
N GLY A 161 1.70 28.96 -28.64
CA GLY A 161 1.88 30.06 -29.57
C GLY A 161 1.70 31.43 -28.89
#